data_bfef868dd12ebc9bd133e5bf0b672ce8
#
_entry.id   bfef868dd12ebc9bd133e5bf0b672ce8
#
_cell.length_a   1.000
_cell.length_b   1.000
_cell.length_c   1.000
_cell.angle_alpha   90.00
_cell.angle_beta   90.00
_cell.angle_gamma   90.00
#
_symmetry.space_group_name_H-M   'P 1'
#
loop_
_entity.id
_entity.type
_entity.pdbx_description
1 polymer ?
#
loop_
_entity_poly.entity_id
_entity_poly.type
_entity_poly.pdbx_seq_one_letter_code
_entity_poly.pdbx_strand_id
1 'polypeptide(L)'
;MNLGKIYNLYKYGENFRLELSLRRYIDGTPAVTSTCDTGEPFDSLTVNVDGIPDGCVAVKEENGKYVTLLHEAGVIESTTPAGEAESGFITVFFYPLTAEAKEVLANMPVR
;
A
#
# COMPACT_ATOMS: atom_id res chain seq x y z
N MET A 1 -12.62 7.43 -2.07
CA MET A 1 -11.41 6.65 -2.42
C MET A 1 -11.72 5.75 -3.60
N ASN A 2 -10.84 5.70 -4.57
CA ASN A 2 -11.09 5.01 -5.85
C ASN A 2 -10.45 3.63 -5.92
N LEU A 3 -10.63 2.80 -4.89
CA LEU A 3 -10.00 1.48 -4.84
C LEU A 3 -10.54 0.50 -5.88
N GLY A 4 -11.78 0.69 -6.37
CA GLY A 4 -12.34 -0.11 -7.45
C GLY A 4 -11.87 0.28 -8.85
N LYS A 5 -11.11 1.35 -8.98
CA LYS A 5 -10.56 1.81 -10.25
C LYS A 5 -9.37 0.94 -10.65
N ILE A 6 -9.18 0.76 -11.96
CA ILE A 6 -8.02 0.05 -12.48
C ILE A 6 -6.85 1.03 -12.64
N TYR A 7 -5.70 0.67 -12.11
CA TYR A 7 -4.46 1.42 -12.20
C TYR A 7 -3.49 0.68 -13.10
N ASN A 8 -2.69 1.42 -13.85
CA ASN A 8 -1.67 0.83 -14.72
C ASN A 8 -0.30 0.88 -14.03
N LEU A 9 0.41 -0.25 -14.07
CA LEU A 9 1.77 -0.35 -13.58
C LEU A 9 2.64 -1.03 -14.63
N TYR A 10 3.72 -0.38 -15.03
CA TYR A 10 4.73 -0.98 -15.91
C TYR A 10 5.83 -1.60 -15.05
N LYS A 11 5.98 -2.92 -15.15
CA LYS A 11 6.95 -3.69 -14.39
C LYS A 11 7.29 -4.97 -15.14
N TYR A 12 8.51 -5.47 -15.01
CA TYR A 12 8.98 -6.68 -15.69
C TYR A 12 8.82 -6.63 -17.22
N GLY A 13 8.94 -5.45 -17.82
CA GLY A 13 8.76 -5.29 -19.27
C GLY A 13 7.31 -5.35 -19.75
N GLU A 14 6.34 -5.38 -18.84
CA GLU A 14 4.91 -5.45 -19.14
C GLU A 14 4.13 -4.35 -18.45
N ASN A 15 2.99 -4.01 -19.02
CA ASN A 15 2.02 -3.11 -18.40
C ASN A 15 0.93 -3.95 -17.73
N PHE A 16 0.80 -3.82 -16.40
CA PHE A 16 -0.23 -4.52 -15.63
C PHE A 16 -1.37 -3.57 -15.31
N ARG A 17 -2.59 -4.11 -15.40
CA ARG A 17 -3.79 -3.41 -14.97
C ARG A 17 -4.21 -3.98 -13.63
N LEU A 18 -4.15 -3.14 -12.61
CA LEU A 18 -4.29 -3.57 -11.21
C LEU A 18 -5.48 -2.90 -10.52
N GLU A 19 -6.20 -3.70 -9.75
CA GLU A 19 -7.18 -3.21 -8.80
C GLU A 19 -6.57 -3.31 -7.41
N LEU A 20 -6.65 -2.22 -6.63
CA LEU A 20 -6.07 -2.15 -5.29
C LEU A 20 -7.12 -2.46 -4.23
N SER A 21 -6.71 -3.15 -3.17
CA SER A 21 -7.56 -3.45 -2.02
C SER A 21 -6.89 -2.99 -0.74
N LEU A 22 -7.60 -2.18 0.04
CA LEU A 22 -7.16 -1.76 1.36
C LEU A 22 -7.59 -2.82 2.37
N ARG A 23 -6.66 -3.30 3.18
CA ARG A 23 -6.87 -4.41 4.12
C ARG A 23 -6.12 -4.14 5.42
N ARG A 24 -6.21 -5.09 6.34
CA ARG A 24 -5.38 -5.12 7.56
C ARG A 24 -4.60 -6.42 7.63
N TYR A 25 -3.36 -6.33 8.11
CA TYR A 25 -2.61 -7.52 8.53
C TYR A 25 -3.25 -8.11 9.79
N ILE A 26 -2.84 -9.32 10.17
CA ILE A 26 -3.36 -10.02 11.36
C ILE A 26 -3.22 -9.18 12.62
N ASP A 27 -2.14 -8.40 12.74
CA ASP A 27 -1.89 -7.51 13.88
C ASP A 27 -2.68 -6.19 13.82
N GLY A 28 -3.52 -6.00 12.81
CA GLY A 28 -4.32 -4.81 12.64
C GLY A 28 -3.66 -3.70 11.84
N THR A 29 -2.39 -3.84 11.46
CA THR A 29 -1.65 -2.85 10.68
C THR A 29 -2.25 -2.71 9.28
N PRO A 30 -2.37 -1.49 8.72
CA PRO A 30 -2.90 -1.30 7.37
C PRO A 30 -2.07 -2.01 6.31
N ALA A 31 -2.73 -2.54 5.30
CA ALA A 31 -2.12 -3.23 4.17
C ALA A 31 -2.83 -2.86 2.87
N VAL A 32 -2.09 -2.83 1.77
CA VAL A 32 -2.66 -2.66 0.44
C VAL A 32 -2.15 -3.77 -0.44
N THR A 33 -3.08 -4.53 -1.01
CA THR A 33 -2.79 -5.60 -1.95
C THR A 33 -3.29 -5.23 -3.33
N SER A 34 -2.83 -5.94 -4.35
CA SER A 34 -3.27 -5.71 -5.71
C SER A 34 -3.63 -7.01 -6.41
N THR A 35 -4.59 -6.90 -7.33
CA THR A 35 -5.10 -8.01 -8.13
C THR A 35 -5.12 -7.54 -9.58
N CYS A 36 -4.69 -8.40 -10.50
CA CYS A 36 -4.82 -8.12 -11.93
C CYS A 36 -6.28 -8.06 -12.33
N ASP A 37 -6.60 -7.35 -13.42
CA ASP A 37 -7.95 -7.25 -13.95
C ASP A 37 -8.53 -8.60 -14.40
N THR A 38 -7.68 -9.61 -14.56
CA THR A 38 -8.07 -11.00 -14.82
C THR A 38 -8.50 -11.76 -13.55
N GLY A 39 -8.38 -11.15 -12.37
CA GLY A 39 -8.72 -11.77 -11.09
C GLY A 39 -7.56 -12.44 -10.37
N GLU A 40 -6.40 -12.53 -10.99
CA GLU A 40 -5.22 -13.14 -10.35
C GLU A 40 -4.56 -12.18 -9.36
N PRO A 41 -4.17 -12.66 -8.16
CA PRO A 41 -3.37 -11.84 -7.25
C PRO A 41 -2.08 -11.39 -7.91
N PHE A 42 -1.71 -10.12 -7.74
CA PHE A 42 -0.47 -9.59 -8.29
C PHE A 42 0.60 -9.49 -7.20
N ASP A 43 0.45 -8.51 -6.29
CA ASP A 43 1.46 -8.29 -5.26
C ASP A 43 0.85 -7.52 -4.08
N SER A 44 1.53 -7.58 -2.94
CA SER A 44 1.28 -6.67 -1.84
C SER A 44 2.10 -5.41 -2.07
N LEU A 45 1.45 -4.25 -2.08
CA LEU A 45 2.13 -2.98 -2.30
C LEU A 45 2.83 -2.47 -1.04
N THR A 46 2.41 -2.98 0.11
CA THR A 46 2.96 -2.63 1.42
C THR A 46 3.58 -3.85 2.06
N VAL A 47 4.39 -3.62 3.09
CA VAL A 47 4.96 -4.70 3.91
C VAL A 47 4.64 -4.46 5.36
N ASN A 48 4.63 -5.54 6.15
CA ASN A 48 4.47 -5.45 7.59
C ASN A 48 5.83 -5.68 8.26
N VAL A 49 6.30 -4.68 8.98
CA VAL A 49 7.54 -4.73 9.75
C VAL A 49 7.26 -4.17 11.15
N ASP A 50 8.11 -4.49 12.11
CA ASP A 50 7.99 -3.93 13.45
C ASP A 50 8.24 -2.43 13.43
N GLY A 51 7.50 -1.68 14.25
CA GLY A 51 7.73 -0.27 14.46
C GLY A 51 7.11 0.67 13.43
N ILE A 52 6.16 0.19 12.62
CA ILE A 52 5.40 1.09 11.73
C ILE A 52 4.61 2.08 12.59
N PRO A 53 4.80 3.40 12.41
CA PRO A 53 4.02 4.40 13.14
C PRO A 53 2.53 4.25 12.89
N ASP A 54 1.70 4.55 13.90
CA ASP A 54 0.25 4.53 13.75
C ASP A 54 -0.20 5.44 12.59
N GLY A 55 -1.14 4.94 11.81
CA GLY A 55 -1.67 5.69 10.67
C GLY A 55 -0.76 5.73 9.45
N CYS A 56 0.27 4.90 9.41
CA CYS A 56 1.18 4.79 8.27
C CYS A 56 1.15 3.39 7.67
N VAL A 57 1.58 3.30 6.42
CA VAL A 57 1.95 2.05 5.76
C VAL A 57 3.44 2.06 5.46
N ALA A 58 4.05 0.88 5.35
CA ALA A 58 5.45 0.73 5.00
C ALA A 58 5.58 0.17 3.59
N VAL A 59 6.48 0.73 2.80
CA VAL A 59 6.78 0.28 1.44
C VAL A 59 8.29 0.08 1.33
N LYS A 60 8.69 -1.04 0.72
CA LYS A 60 10.12 -1.31 0.48
C LYS A 60 10.72 -0.25 -0.44
N GLU A 61 11.94 0.16 -0.15
CA GLU A 61 12.69 1.13 -0.96
C GLU A 61 12.69 0.77 -2.45
N GLU A 62 12.86 -0.50 -2.77
CA GLU A 62 12.89 -0.99 -4.16
C GLU A 62 11.54 -0.87 -4.88
N ASN A 63 10.45 -0.64 -4.17
CA ASN A 63 9.08 -0.58 -4.69
C ASN A 63 8.56 0.86 -4.84
N GLY A 64 9.42 1.79 -5.26
CA GLY A 64 9.03 3.19 -5.42
C GLY A 64 7.86 3.43 -6.37
N LYS A 65 7.67 2.56 -7.37
CA LYS A 65 6.53 2.64 -8.28
C LYS A 65 5.20 2.40 -7.56
N TYR A 66 5.19 1.60 -6.52
CA TYR A 66 3.98 1.34 -5.73
C TYR A 66 3.56 2.57 -4.93
N VAL A 67 4.53 3.39 -4.53
CA VAL A 67 4.25 4.66 -3.83
C VAL A 67 3.40 5.57 -4.72
N THR A 68 3.75 5.68 -5.99
CA THR A 68 2.98 6.48 -6.96
C THR A 68 1.55 5.96 -7.08
N LEU A 69 1.36 4.63 -7.18
CA LEU A 69 0.03 4.03 -7.24
C LEU A 69 -0.78 4.31 -5.98
N LEU A 70 -0.17 4.17 -4.81
CA LEU A 70 -0.84 4.43 -3.53
C LEU A 70 -1.29 5.89 -3.42
N HIS A 71 -0.48 6.81 -3.91
CA HIS A 71 -0.82 8.23 -3.92
C HIS A 71 -1.96 8.52 -4.90
N GLU A 72 -1.90 7.97 -6.11
CA GLU A 72 -2.97 8.13 -7.10
C GLU A 72 -4.30 7.57 -6.61
N ALA A 73 -4.25 6.47 -5.87
CA ALA A 73 -5.45 5.83 -5.32
C ALA A 73 -6.02 6.57 -4.10
N GLY A 74 -5.35 7.60 -3.62
CA GLY A 74 -5.80 8.35 -2.44
C GLY A 74 -5.55 7.63 -1.11
N VAL A 75 -4.65 6.65 -1.08
CA VAL A 75 -4.33 5.89 0.13
C VAL A 75 -3.35 6.63 1.01
N ILE A 76 -2.31 7.22 0.43
CA ILE A 76 -1.28 7.97 1.14
C ILE A 76 -1.34 9.45 0.79
N GLU A 77 -0.97 10.30 1.73
CA GLU A 77 -1.04 11.76 1.59
C GLU A 77 -0.02 12.33 0.62
N SER A 78 1.14 11.71 0.51
CA SER A 78 2.27 12.23 -0.25
C SER A 78 3.18 11.10 -0.68
N THR A 79 3.96 11.33 -1.72
CA THR A 79 5.03 10.43 -2.16
C THR A 79 6.33 10.66 -1.39
N THR A 80 6.35 11.66 -0.49
CA THR A 80 7.49 11.91 0.39
C THR A 80 7.31 11.12 1.67
N PRO A 81 8.25 10.24 2.05
CA PRO A 81 8.12 9.45 3.27
C PRO A 81 8.23 10.32 4.53
N ALA A 82 7.50 9.92 5.57
CA ALA A 82 7.57 10.55 6.89
C ALA A 82 8.69 9.96 7.75
N GLY A 83 9.23 8.81 7.37
CA GLY A 83 10.29 8.15 8.10
C GLY A 83 10.76 6.90 7.39
N GLU A 84 11.78 6.28 7.92
CA GLU A 84 12.35 5.05 7.38
C GLU A 84 12.83 4.12 8.49
N ALA A 85 12.97 2.85 8.18
CA ALA A 85 13.56 1.87 9.06
C ALA A 85 14.22 0.76 8.25
N GLU A 86 15.16 0.07 8.90
CA GLU A 86 15.74 -1.13 8.34
C GLU A 86 15.12 -2.35 9.03
N SER A 87 14.76 -3.36 8.25
CA SER A 87 14.23 -4.61 8.74
C SER A 87 14.97 -5.76 8.05
N GLY A 88 15.89 -6.37 8.77
CA GLY A 88 16.80 -7.36 8.18
C GLY A 88 17.70 -6.70 7.14
N PHE A 89 17.60 -7.15 5.89
CA PHE A 89 18.40 -6.63 4.78
C PHE A 89 17.63 -5.65 3.90
N ILE A 90 16.43 -5.25 4.32
CA ILE A 90 15.62 -4.32 3.53
C ILE A 90 15.46 -2.98 4.24
N THR A 91 15.39 -1.91 3.44
CA THR A 91 15.01 -0.58 3.91
C THR A 91 13.55 -0.36 3.55
N VAL A 92 12.76 0.12 4.49
CA VAL A 92 11.36 0.48 4.26
C VAL A 92 11.15 1.96 4.57
N PHE A 93 10.22 2.57 3.85
CA PHE A 93 9.79 3.95 4.08
C PHE A 93 8.35 3.95 4.57
N PHE A 94 8.05 4.86 5.49
CA PHE A 94 6.72 5.01 6.08
C PHE A 94 5.97 6.15 5.41
N TYR A 95 4.71 5.91 5.04
CA TYR A 95 3.86 6.90 4.40
C TYR A 95 2.56 7.05 5.18
N PRO A 96 2.23 8.29 5.62
CA PRO A 96 0.96 8.53 6.31
C PRO A 96 -0.23 8.27 5.40
N LEU A 97 -1.25 7.60 5.96
CA LEU A 97 -2.51 7.39 5.27
C LEU A 97 -3.31 8.69 5.18
N THR A 98 -4.09 8.83 4.11
CA THR A 98 -5.07 9.91 4.01
C THR A 98 -6.17 9.74 5.05
N ALA A 99 -6.90 10.82 5.33
CA ALA A 99 -8.08 10.75 6.21
C ALA A 99 -9.13 9.78 5.66
N GLU A 100 -9.33 9.75 4.33
CA GLU A 100 -10.23 8.79 3.67
C GLU A 100 -9.81 7.34 3.93
N ALA A 101 -8.53 7.03 3.77
CA ALA A 101 -8.01 5.68 3.99
C ALA A 101 -8.21 5.26 5.45
N LYS A 102 -7.95 6.14 6.39
CA LYS A 102 -8.15 5.88 7.82
C LYS A 102 -9.62 5.60 8.13
N GLU A 103 -10.53 6.36 7.52
CA GLU A 103 -11.97 6.18 7.71
C GLU A 103 -12.43 4.84 7.15
N VAL A 104 -11.98 4.48 5.96
CA VAL A 104 -12.30 3.18 5.35
C VAL A 104 -11.83 2.04 6.26
N LEU A 105 -10.62 2.13 6.78
CA LEU A 105 -10.08 1.11 7.70
C LEU A 105 -10.86 1.04 9.00
N ALA A 106 -11.26 2.18 9.55
CA ALA A 106 -12.04 2.23 10.81
C ALA A 106 -13.41 1.57 10.67
N ASN A 107 -13.98 1.55 9.47
CA ASN A 107 -15.27 0.95 9.17
C ASN A 107 -15.19 -0.51 8.70
N MET A 108 -13.99 -1.07 8.63
CA MET A 108 -13.82 -2.47 8.26
C MET A 108 -14.16 -3.39 9.44
N PRO A 109 -14.79 -4.56 9.17
CA PRO A 109 -15.01 -5.54 10.23
C PRO A 109 -13.71 -5.99 10.86
N VAL A 110 -13.69 -6.10 12.18
CA VAL A 110 -12.57 -6.68 12.92
C VAL A 110 -12.77 -8.18 12.99
N ARG A 111 -11.73 -8.91 12.68
CA ARG A 111 -11.75 -10.38 12.77
C ARG A 111 -11.29 -10.84 14.14
#